data_0544edd52add9194640b42d4886839fd
#
_entry.id   0544edd52add9194640b42d4886839fd
#
_cell.length_a   1.000
_cell.length_b   1.000
_cell.length_c   1.000
_cell.angle_alpha   90.00
_cell.angle_beta   90.00
_cell.angle_gamma   90.00
#
_symmetry.space_group_name_H-M   'P 1'
#
loop_
_entity.id
_entity.type
_entity.pdbx_description
1 polymer ?
#
loop_
_entity_poly.entity_id
_entity_poly.type
_entity_poly.pdbx_seq_one_letter_code
_entity_poly.pdbx_strand_id
1 'polypeptide(L)'
;MEIARMNERITIEKNTVVVDKIGNHVNTWEEYFSCYTYASTYEAQESGDEVTEENRSVTFSVRYCRETAAVTSTGYRVHFHGDLYNILSIDPMNYQRKEIRFVCRREARP
;
A
#
# COMPACT_ATOMS: atom_id res chain seq x y z
N MET A 1 -2.88 18.92 -3.88
CA MET A 1 -2.09 17.77 -4.36
C MET A 1 -1.43 18.14 -5.69
N GLU A 2 -0.13 17.95 -5.79
CA GLU A 2 0.58 18.21 -7.02
C GLU A 2 0.76 16.93 -7.82
N ILE A 3 0.01 16.77 -8.88
CA ILE A 3 0.08 15.60 -9.75
C ILE A 3 1.49 15.44 -10.34
N ALA A 4 2.21 16.54 -10.53
CA ALA A 4 3.58 16.51 -11.06
C ALA A 4 4.57 15.73 -10.18
N ARG A 5 4.27 15.54 -8.89
CA ARG A 5 5.10 14.75 -7.99
C ARG A 5 4.79 13.26 -8.03
N MET A 6 3.71 12.88 -8.70
CA MET A 6 3.32 11.48 -8.80
C MET A 6 4.03 10.85 -9.99
N ASN A 7 5.32 10.55 -9.79
CA ASN A 7 6.18 10.03 -10.83
C ASN A 7 6.61 8.58 -10.62
N GLU A 8 6.17 7.97 -9.54
CA GLU A 8 6.40 6.57 -9.28
C GLU A 8 5.13 5.78 -9.55
N ARG A 9 5.28 4.50 -9.85
CA ARG A 9 4.13 3.64 -10.15
C ARG A 9 4.04 2.51 -9.16
N ILE A 10 2.83 2.27 -8.67
CA ILE A 10 2.54 1.15 -7.78
C ILE A 10 1.45 0.27 -8.38
N THR A 11 1.46 -0.98 -7.98
CA THR A 11 0.38 -1.92 -8.26
C THR A 11 -0.24 -2.32 -6.93
N ILE A 12 -1.55 -2.16 -6.82
CA ILE A 12 -2.30 -2.59 -5.64
C ILE A 12 -2.82 -3.98 -5.94
N GLU A 13 -2.56 -4.92 -5.03
CA GLU A 13 -3.05 -6.29 -5.14
C GLU A 13 -4.16 -6.52 -4.14
N LYS A 14 -5.12 -7.30 -4.54
CA LYS A 14 -6.25 -7.68 -3.69
C LYS A 14 -6.19 -9.17 -3.40
N ASN A 15 -6.42 -9.52 -2.13
CA ASN A 15 -6.50 -10.90 -1.72
C ASN A 15 -7.89 -11.43 -2.03
N THR A 16 -7.93 -12.52 -2.79
CA THR A 16 -9.16 -13.24 -3.05
C THR A 16 -9.05 -14.64 -2.48
N VAL A 17 -10.15 -15.15 -1.92
CA VAL A 17 -10.19 -16.50 -1.38
C VAL A 17 -10.81 -17.38 -2.45
N VAL A 18 -10.05 -18.38 -2.88
CA VAL A 18 -10.50 -19.36 -3.87
C VAL A 18 -10.68 -20.69 -3.16
N VAL A 19 -11.80 -21.36 -3.42
CA VAL A 19 -12.04 -22.70 -2.88
C VAL A 19 -11.50 -23.70 -3.89
N ASP A 20 -10.56 -24.54 -3.45
CA ASP A 20 -10.00 -25.57 -4.31
C ASP A 20 -10.93 -26.78 -4.44
N LYS A 21 -10.50 -27.81 -5.20
CA LYS A 21 -11.32 -28.99 -5.48
C LYS A 21 -11.64 -29.83 -4.24
N ILE A 22 -10.86 -29.68 -3.19
CA ILE A 22 -11.06 -30.43 -1.94
C ILE A 22 -11.73 -29.57 -0.85
N GLY A 23 -12.20 -28.38 -1.20
CA GLY A 23 -12.89 -27.50 -0.28
C GLY A 23 -12.00 -26.62 0.59
N ASN A 24 -10.69 -26.61 0.37
CA ASN A 24 -9.78 -25.74 1.10
C ASN A 24 -9.85 -24.32 0.58
N HIS A 25 -9.80 -23.35 1.50
CA HIS A 25 -9.74 -21.94 1.15
C HIS A 25 -8.29 -21.55 0.91
N VAL A 26 -7.99 -21.11 -0.28
CA VAL A 26 -6.64 -20.67 -0.68
C VAL A 26 -6.67 -19.18 -0.91
N ASN A 27 -5.78 -18.46 -0.21
CA ASN A 27 -5.61 -17.03 -0.43
C ASN A 27 -4.81 -16.79 -1.69
N THR A 28 -5.35 -16.01 -2.60
CA THR A 28 -4.70 -15.67 -3.86
C THR A 28 -4.64 -14.17 -4.01
N TRP A 29 -3.45 -13.65 -4.31
CA TRP A 29 -3.27 -12.22 -4.55
C TRP A 29 -3.34 -11.96 -6.04
N GLU A 30 -4.20 -11.02 -6.41
CA GLU A 30 -4.41 -10.65 -7.81
C GLU A 30 -4.21 -9.15 -7.97
N GLU A 31 -3.73 -8.75 -9.15
CA GLU A 31 -3.63 -7.34 -9.47
C GLU A 31 -5.02 -6.71 -9.46
N TYR A 32 -5.16 -5.66 -8.68
CA TYR A 32 -6.41 -4.94 -8.52
C TYR A 32 -6.40 -3.64 -9.30
N PHE A 33 -5.34 -2.83 -9.13
CA PHE A 33 -5.27 -1.52 -9.73
C PHE A 33 -3.84 -1.02 -9.75
N SER A 34 -3.42 -0.39 -10.83
CA SER A 34 -2.11 0.26 -10.93
C SER A 34 -2.31 1.75 -11.14
N CYS A 35 -1.50 2.55 -10.48
CA CYS A 35 -1.58 3.99 -10.60
C CYS A 35 -0.24 4.64 -10.29
N TYR A 36 -0.13 5.91 -10.61
CA TYR A 36 1.01 6.72 -10.21
C TYR A 36 0.85 7.17 -8.77
N THR A 37 1.97 7.35 -8.11
CA THR A 37 2.01 7.72 -6.71
C THR A 37 3.16 8.66 -6.43
N TYR A 38 3.03 9.43 -5.36
CA TYR A 38 4.15 10.09 -4.71
C TYR A 38 4.52 9.25 -3.49
N ALA A 39 5.73 8.69 -3.51
CA ALA A 39 6.20 7.85 -2.42
C ALA A 39 7.13 8.66 -1.52
N SER A 40 6.82 8.70 -0.23
CA SER A 40 7.66 9.37 0.76
C SER A 40 8.02 8.41 1.87
N THR A 41 9.29 8.41 2.26
CA THR A 41 9.76 7.59 3.35
C THR A 41 9.69 8.38 4.65
N TYR A 42 9.18 7.73 5.68
CA TYR A 42 9.17 8.29 7.01
C TYR A 42 10.08 7.46 7.91
N GLU A 43 11.08 8.12 8.48
CA GLU A 43 11.93 7.49 9.48
C GLU A 43 11.38 7.86 10.85
N ALA A 44 10.83 6.86 11.54
CA ALA A 44 10.44 7.05 12.92
C ALA A 44 11.69 7.24 13.75
N GLN A 45 11.94 8.46 14.19
CA GLN A 45 13.01 8.74 15.13
C GLN A 45 12.52 8.40 16.53
N GLU A 46 12.56 7.14 16.86
CA GLU A 46 12.43 6.77 18.25
C GLU A 46 13.84 6.78 18.85
N SER A 47 13.96 7.45 19.97
CA SER A 47 15.22 7.58 20.67
C SER A 47 15.78 6.21 21.03
N GLY A 48 16.88 5.83 20.40
CA GLY A 48 17.63 4.64 20.75
C GLY A 48 17.45 3.42 19.86
N ASP A 49 16.52 3.45 18.93
CA ASP A 49 16.31 2.34 18.01
C ASP A 49 16.98 2.61 16.66
N GLU A 50 17.76 1.67 16.18
CA GLU A 50 18.28 1.74 14.85
C GLU A 50 17.14 1.60 13.84
N VAL A 51 17.03 2.59 12.95
CA VAL A 51 16.09 2.52 11.84
C VAL A 51 16.73 1.65 10.77
N THR A 52 16.27 0.42 10.66
CA THR A 52 16.64 -0.44 9.54
C THR A 52 15.67 -0.20 8.39
N GLU A 53 16.03 -0.61 7.19
CA GLU A 53 15.11 -0.51 6.06
C GLU A 53 13.80 -1.26 6.30
N GLU A 54 13.85 -2.34 7.08
CA GLU A 54 12.68 -3.15 7.39
C GLU A 54 11.68 -2.42 8.30
N ASN A 55 12.17 -1.46 9.08
CA ASN A 55 11.33 -0.66 9.98
C ASN A 55 10.86 0.64 9.36
N ARG A 56 11.27 0.90 8.13
CA ARG A 56 10.95 2.15 7.46
C ARG A 56 9.54 2.10 6.90
N SER A 57 8.73 3.09 7.28
CA SER A 57 7.40 3.25 6.71
C SER A 57 7.49 4.05 5.43
N VAL A 58 6.71 3.66 4.45
CA VAL A 58 6.58 4.38 3.19
C VAL A 58 5.13 4.81 3.05
N THR A 59 4.92 6.08 2.76
CA THR A 59 3.59 6.62 2.51
C THR A 59 3.42 6.80 1.00
N PHE A 60 2.40 6.17 0.45
CA PHE A 60 2.05 6.30 -0.96
C PHE A 60 0.85 7.23 -1.09
N SER A 61 1.07 8.40 -1.65
CA SER A 61 -0.01 9.34 -1.93
C SER A 61 -0.52 9.08 -3.33
N VAL A 62 -1.81 8.81 -3.45
CA VAL A 62 -2.43 8.47 -4.73
C VAL A 62 -3.62 9.38 -4.96
N ARG A 63 -4.00 9.50 -6.21
CA ARG A 63 -5.17 10.27 -6.58
C ARG A 63 -6.44 9.54 -6.15
N TYR A 64 -7.40 10.30 -5.61
CA TYR A 64 -8.69 9.74 -5.26
C TYR A 64 -9.43 9.28 -6.52
N CYS A 65 -9.87 8.04 -6.51
CA CYS A 65 -10.77 7.51 -7.53
C CYS A 65 -11.54 6.35 -6.88
N ARG A 66 -12.48 5.80 -7.61
CA ARG A 66 -13.30 4.71 -7.07
C ARG A 66 -12.45 3.53 -6.61
N GLU A 67 -11.45 3.16 -7.38
CA GLU A 67 -10.59 2.02 -7.10
C GLU A 67 -9.73 2.26 -5.86
N THR A 68 -9.12 3.44 -5.74
CA THR A 68 -8.28 3.75 -4.57
C THR A 68 -9.11 3.97 -3.31
N ALA A 69 -10.33 4.50 -3.47
CA ALA A 69 -11.22 4.72 -2.33
C ALA A 69 -11.74 3.42 -1.72
N ALA A 70 -11.78 2.34 -2.50
CA ALA A 70 -12.26 1.05 -2.02
C ALA A 70 -11.18 0.25 -1.27
N VAL A 71 -9.92 0.67 -1.32
CA VAL A 71 -8.83 -0.04 -0.67
C VAL A 71 -8.94 0.09 0.84
N THR A 72 -8.75 -1.01 1.54
CA THR A 72 -8.73 -1.04 3.01
C THR A 72 -7.38 -1.55 3.49
N SER A 73 -7.13 -1.47 4.80
CA SER A 73 -5.89 -1.97 5.38
C SER A 73 -5.81 -3.50 5.42
N THR A 74 -6.92 -4.18 5.22
CA THR A 74 -6.96 -5.64 5.18
C THR A 74 -7.38 -6.10 3.79
N GLY A 75 -6.75 -7.16 3.31
CA GLY A 75 -7.09 -7.73 2.02
C GLY A 75 -6.49 -7.02 0.82
N TYR A 76 -5.63 -6.04 1.05
CA TYR A 76 -4.92 -5.31 -0.02
C TYR A 76 -3.46 -5.13 0.37
N ARG A 77 -2.60 -5.08 -0.62
CA ARG A 77 -1.18 -4.77 -0.41
C ARG A 77 -0.66 -4.01 -1.62
N VAL A 78 0.47 -3.33 -1.43
CA VAL A 78 1.09 -2.50 -2.48
C VAL A 78 2.36 -3.19 -2.97
N HIS A 79 2.50 -3.27 -4.28
CA HIS A 79 3.73 -3.74 -4.92
C HIS A 79 4.46 -2.52 -5.49
N PHE A 80 5.69 -2.30 -5.06
CA PHE A 80 6.47 -1.13 -5.42
C PHE A 80 7.95 -1.50 -5.52
N HIS A 81 8.57 -1.21 -6.66
CA HIS A 81 9.99 -1.48 -6.92
C HIS A 81 10.43 -2.91 -6.58
N GLY A 82 9.56 -3.87 -6.87
CA GLY A 82 9.87 -5.29 -6.63
C GLY A 82 9.65 -5.77 -5.21
N ASP A 83 9.23 -4.90 -4.31
CA ASP A 83 8.94 -5.26 -2.92
C ASP A 83 7.45 -5.15 -2.63
N LEU A 84 7.02 -5.92 -1.65
CA LEU A 84 5.64 -5.92 -1.19
C LEU A 84 5.52 -5.09 0.08
N TYR A 85 4.47 -4.29 0.16
CA TYR A 85 4.22 -3.41 1.30
C TYR A 85 2.85 -3.69 1.86
N ASN A 86 2.80 -3.90 3.17
CA ASN A 86 1.54 -4.06 3.89
C ASN A 86 0.99 -2.71 4.28
N ILE A 87 -0.30 -2.52 4.08
CA ILE A 87 -0.98 -1.27 4.42
C ILE A 87 -1.25 -1.26 5.91
N LEU A 88 -0.68 -0.29 6.62
CA LEU A 88 -0.88 -0.12 8.06
C LEU A 88 -2.10 0.73 8.35
N SER A 89 -2.25 1.82 7.60
CA SER A 89 -3.38 2.72 7.76
C SER A 89 -3.64 3.48 6.47
N ILE A 90 -4.82 4.05 6.37
CA ILE A 90 -5.24 4.82 5.21
C ILE A 90 -5.71 6.18 5.69
N ASP A 91 -5.11 7.23 5.16
CA ASP A 91 -5.48 8.60 5.48
C ASP A 91 -6.34 9.15 4.34
N PRO A 92 -7.62 9.43 4.60
CA PRO A 92 -8.52 9.95 3.57
C PRO A 92 -8.32 11.44 3.29
N MET A 93 -7.32 12.08 3.90
CA MET A 93 -6.99 13.49 3.70
C MET A 93 -8.21 14.40 3.87
N ASN A 94 -8.83 14.29 5.05
CA ASN A 94 -10.01 15.08 5.44
C ASN A 94 -11.23 14.88 4.52
N TYR A 95 -11.30 13.75 3.84
CA TYR A 95 -12.40 13.38 2.95
C TYR A 95 -12.63 14.40 1.82
N GLN A 96 -11.57 15.05 1.38
CA GLN A 96 -11.67 16.05 0.30
C GLN A 96 -11.85 15.44 -1.09
N ARG A 97 -11.70 14.11 -1.20
CA ARG A 97 -11.87 13.37 -2.47
C ARG A 97 -10.89 13.83 -3.54
N LYS A 98 -9.66 14.17 -3.14
CA LYS A 98 -8.60 14.56 -4.04
C LYS A 98 -7.42 13.60 -3.98
N GLU A 99 -7.06 13.21 -2.76
CA GLU A 99 -5.88 12.40 -2.48
C GLU A 99 -6.20 11.41 -1.37
N ILE A 100 -5.58 10.24 -1.47
CA ILE A 100 -5.62 9.24 -0.40
C ILE A 100 -4.16 8.85 -0.14
N ARG A 101 -3.80 8.68 1.12
CA ARG A 101 -2.46 8.24 1.51
C ARG A 101 -2.52 6.87 2.15
N PHE A 102 -1.73 5.96 1.63
CA PHE A 102 -1.56 4.63 2.20
C PHE A 102 -0.25 4.62 2.98
N VAL A 103 -0.33 4.49 4.30
CA VAL A 103 0.85 4.33 5.15
C VAL A 103 1.17 2.85 5.19
N CYS A 104 2.33 2.49 4.66
CA CYS A 104 2.69 1.10 4.45
C CYS A 104 4.03 0.77 5.08
N ARG A 105 4.25 -0.52 5.33
CA ARG A 105 5.53 -1.04 5.77
C ARG A 105 5.94 -2.17 4.83
N ARG A 106 7.22 -2.18 4.45
CA ARG A 106 7.74 -3.24 3.59
C ARG A 106 7.61 -4.58 4.30
N GLU A 107 7.09 -5.57 3.59
CA GLU A 107 6.98 -6.91 4.12
C GLU A 107 8.36 -7.51 4.29
N ALA A 108 8.61 -8.09 5.47
CA ALA A 108 9.89 -8.72 5.73
C ALA A 108 10.08 -9.93 4.80
N ARG A 109 11.25 -10.02 4.19
CA ARG A 109 11.56 -11.18 3.37
C ARG A 109 11.88 -12.37 4.26
N PRO A 110 11.38 -13.56 3.92
CA PRO A 110 11.70 -14.77 4.67
C PRO A 110 13.19 -15.12 4.57
#